data_2c83a1c956df29f28a9a556e1374b9ab
#
_entry.id   2c83a1c956df29f28a9a556e1374b9ab
#
_cell.length_a   1.000
_cell.length_b   1.000
_cell.length_c   1.000
_cell.angle_alpha   90.00
_cell.angle_beta   90.00
_cell.angle_gamma   90.00
#
_symmetry.space_group_name_H-M   'P 1'
#
loop_
_entity.id
_entity.type
_entity.pdbx_description
1 polymer ?
#
loop_
_entity_poly.entity_id
_entity_poly.type
_entity_poly.pdbx_seq_one_letter_code
_entity_poly.pdbx_strand_id
1 'polypeptide(L)'
;GAPDEKVLGTSAFGDEVGLQAYPRAGLAYTISDAPFWDGTLGSYVNELKLRASFGQTGKFPDPFVKDITFQANPFRGASAPRFGNPGNEELKPERTSTWEFGLDGAVLSSRLGVGVTYYEETTTDALVEIPEQPSTGRGLQFRNIGELENQGIELSANARILTLRDVRWTLGGSWGWNKNEVTDMGGAADFNTGGSSVRAQQRVTEGKPIGVWRPTTPFDSNGDGLFDDSEFRFTDDTPYPTQTGSINTSITLFQNVLIRGLADWATGARVFDWGSHWASFNGLVRAPRPVKYDLDGNPIDEDGDGESDLFSTTEAGSALLLDG
;
A
#
# COMPACT_ATOMS: atom_id res chain seq x y z
N GLY A 1 -47.28 5.07 -22.03
CA GLY A 1 -46.32 4.55 -21.08
C GLY A 1 -45.03 4.31 -21.80
N ALA A 2 -43.97 5.06 -21.46
CA ALA A 2 -42.63 4.76 -21.92
C ALA A 2 -42.23 3.38 -21.34
N PRO A 3 -41.49 2.54 -22.08
CA PRO A 3 -40.96 1.33 -21.50
C PRO A 3 -39.95 1.72 -20.42
N ASP A 4 -40.19 1.24 -19.19
CA ASP A 4 -39.17 1.22 -18.14
C ASP A 4 -37.96 0.48 -18.68
N GLU A 5 -36.92 1.21 -19.07
CA GLU A 5 -35.60 0.63 -19.22
C GLU A 5 -35.15 0.16 -17.82
N LYS A 6 -35.54 -1.06 -17.48
CA LYS A 6 -34.85 -1.78 -16.41
C LYS A 6 -33.42 -2.02 -16.85
N VAL A 7 -32.55 -1.07 -16.56
CA VAL A 7 -31.12 -1.30 -16.53
C VAL A 7 -30.95 -2.52 -15.61
N LEU A 8 -30.29 -3.55 -16.11
CA LEU A 8 -29.90 -4.73 -15.36
C LEU A 8 -29.03 -4.28 -14.19
N GLY A 9 -29.67 -3.85 -13.10
CA GLY A 9 -28.99 -3.59 -11.85
C GLY A 9 -28.45 -4.90 -11.32
N THR A 10 -27.16 -4.95 -11.01
CA THR A 10 -26.62 -6.08 -10.27
C THR A 10 -27.03 -5.91 -8.81
N SER A 11 -27.20 -7.04 -8.07
CA SER A 11 -27.49 -7.03 -6.63
C SER A 11 -26.38 -6.40 -5.77
N ALA A 12 -25.28 -5.98 -6.40
CA ALA A 12 -24.11 -5.43 -5.73
C ALA A 12 -24.18 -3.91 -5.52
N PHE A 13 -25.05 -3.19 -6.25
CA PHE A 13 -25.07 -1.72 -6.25
C PHE A 13 -26.28 -1.15 -5.53
N GLY A 14 -26.18 0.13 -5.16
CA GLY A 14 -27.31 0.96 -4.84
C GLY A 14 -28.28 1.08 -6.03
N ASP A 15 -29.51 1.47 -5.75
CA ASP A 15 -30.61 1.45 -6.74
C ASP A 15 -30.43 2.51 -7.86
N GLU A 16 -29.54 3.48 -7.68
CA GLU A 16 -29.28 4.59 -8.62
C GLU A 16 -28.10 4.35 -9.56
N VAL A 17 -27.41 3.20 -9.50
CA VAL A 17 -26.21 2.94 -10.30
C VAL A 17 -26.57 2.40 -11.66
N GLY A 18 -26.44 3.25 -12.70
CA GLY A 18 -26.67 2.91 -14.09
C GLY A 18 -25.48 2.19 -14.76
N LEU A 19 -25.49 2.18 -16.10
CA LEU A 19 -24.40 1.61 -16.91
C LEU A 19 -23.07 2.26 -16.57
N GLN A 20 -22.06 1.45 -16.23
CA GLN A 20 -20.71 1.92 -15.95
C GLN A 20 -19.82 1.73 -17.18
N ALA A 21 -19.15 2.79 -17.61
CA ALA A 21 -18.18 2.76 -18.71
C ALA A 21 -16.77 3.00 -18.16
N TYR A 22 -15.84 2.19 -18.62
CA TYR A 22 -14.42 2.26 -18.24
C TYR A 22 -13.57 2.41 -19.52
N PRO A 23 -13.36 3.64 -19.99
CA PRO A 23 -12.61 3.90 -21.21
C PRO A 23 -11.12 3.59 -20.99
N ARG A 24 -10.46 3.19 -22.10
CA ARG A 24 -9.02 3.02 -22.15
C ARG A 24 -8.49 3.40 -23.53
N ALA A 25 -7.30 3.95 -23.56
CA ALA A 25 -6.60 4.31 -24.78
C ALA A 25 -5.09 4.15 -24.57
N GLY A 26 -4.36 3.84 -25.62
CA GLY A 26 -2.91 3.76 -25.58
C GLY A 26 -2.30 4.13 -26.90
N LEU A 27 -1.11 4.71 -26.83
CA LEU A 27 -0.28 5.07 -27.96
C LEU A 27 1.13 4.55 -27.73
N ALA A 28 1.73 4.01 -28.78
CA ALA A 28 3.14 3.65 -28.79
C ALA A 28 3.78 4.12 -30.09
N TYR A 29 4.98 4.69 -29.99
CA TYR A 29 5.72 5.16 -31.14
C TYR A 29 7.20 4.73 -31.05
N THR A 30 7.65 3.97 -32.03
CA THR A 30 9.05 3.54 -32.14
C THR A 30 9.84 4.62 -32.86
N ILE A 31 10.55 5.45 -32.09
CA ILE A 31 11.35 6.58 -32.62
C ILE A 31 12.47 6.05 -33.51
N SER A 32 13.04 4.90 -33.17
CA SER A 32 14.14 4.29 -33.91
C SER A 32 13.77 3.84 -35.32
N ASP A 33 12.47 3.75 -35.64
CA ASP A 33 12.01 3.45 -37.01
C ASP A 33 11.94 4.71 -37.91
N ALA A 34 12.16 5.89 -37.34
CA ALA A 34 12.12 7.13 -38.09
C ALA A 34 13.39 7.34 -38.92
N PRO A 35 13.29 7.88 -40.16
CA PRO A 35 14.45 8.02 -41.08
C PRO A 35 15.63 8.87 -40.55
N PHE A 36 15.37 9.72 -39.57
CA PHE A 36 16.42 10.56 -38.94
C PHE A 36 17.26 9.76 -37.93
N TRP A 37 16.82 8.54 -37.54
CA TRP A 37 17.51 7.73 -36.52
C TRP A 37 18.80 7.06 -37.03
N ASP A 38 18.85 6.74 -38.32
CA ASP A 38 19.97 6.00 -38.96
C ASP A 38 21.31 6.68 -38.94
N GLY A 39 21.49 7.75 -38.19
CA GLY A 39 22.76 8.45 -38.01
C GLY A 39 23.57 7.93 -36.83
N THR A 40 24.21 8.87 -36.12
CA THR A 40 25.11 8.57 -35.00
C THR A 40 24.42 7.85 -33.85
N LEU A 41 23.10 8.12 -33.61
CA LEU A 41 22.33 7.54 -32.52
C LEU A 41 22.02 6.06 -32.78
N GLY A 42 21.66 5.69 -34.01
CA GLY A 42 21.32 4.32 -34.37
C GLY A 42 22.47 3.31 -34.20
N SER A 43 23.72 3.81 -34.21
CA SER A 43 24.90 2.99 -33.96
C SER A 43 24.95 2.46 -32.50
N TYR A 44 24.42 3.20 -31.56
CA TYR A 44 24.46 2.88 -30.12
C TYR A 44 23.11 2.41 -29.57
N VAL A 45 22.02 3.01 -30.03
CA VAL A 45 20.66 2.70 -29.60
C VAL A 45 19.91 2.06 -30.76
N ASN A 46 19.71 0.75 -30.65
CA ASN A 46 19.12 -0.07 -31.71
C ASN A 46 17.59 0.06 -31.75
N GLU A 47 16.97 0.32 -30.62
CA GLU A 47 15.54 0.54 -30.51
C GLU A 47 15.28 1.58 -29.43
N LEU A 48 14.36 2.48 -29.71
CA LEU A 48 13.79 3.41 -28.75
C LEU A 48 12.31 3.57 -29.02
N LYS A 49 11.48 3.23 -28.04
CA LYS A 49 10.04 3.27 -28.14
C LYS A 49 9.44 4.03 -26.98
N LEU A 50 8.56 4.96 -27.27
CA LEU A 50 7.73 5.66 -26.30
C LEU A 50 6.37 5.00 -26.19
N ARG A 51 5.84 4.94 -24.99
CA ARG A 51 4.49 4.46 -24.68
C ARG A 51 3.76 5.48 -23.80
N ALA A 52 2.48 5.67 -24.05
CA ALA A 52 1.57 6.37 -23.17
C ALA A 52 0.25 5.64 -23.16
N SER A 53 -0.31 5.41 -21.99
CA SER A 53 -1.62 4.80 -21.85
C SER A 53 -2.46 5.49 -20.77
N PHE A 54 -3.76 5.44 -20.96
CA PHE A 54 -4.76 5.80 -19.99
C PHE A 54 -5.77 4.67 -19.92
N GLY A 55 -6.16 4.30 -18.72
CA GLY A 55 -7.19 3.29 -18.49
C GLY A 55 -8.03 3.59 -17.27
N GLN A 56 -9.30 3.25 -17.34
CA GLN A 56 -10.16 3.22 -16.17
C GLN A 56 -10.59 1.79 -15.88
N THR A 57 -10.70 1.47 -14.60
CA THR A 57 -11.24 0.22 -14.09
C THR A 57 -12.24 0.51 -12.97
N GLY A 58 -13.09 -0.45 -12.65
CA GLY A 58 -14.02 -0.35 -11.54
C GLY A 58 -13.99 -1.61 -10.71
N LYS A 59 -14.06 -1.43 -9.41
CA LYS A 59 -14.27 -2.52 -8.46
C LYS A 59 -15.67 -2.42 -7.89
N PHE A 60 -16.40 -3.51 -7.98
CA PHE A 60 -17.76 -3.58 -7.49
C PHE A 60 -17.77 -4.05 -6.03
N PRO A 61 -18.69 -3.53 -5.20
CA PRO A 61 -18.91 -4.10 -3.89
C PRO A 61 -19.35 -5.56 -4.00
N ASP A 62 -19.15 -6.32 -2.93
CA ASP A 62 -19.62 -7.70 -2.88
C ASP A 62 -21.16 -7.75 -2.96
N PRO A 63 -21.73 -8.83 -3.52
CA PRO A 63 -23.19 -8.99 -3.59
C PRO A 63 -23.84 -8.86 -2.22
N PHE A 64 -24.99 -8.19 -2.17
CA PHE A 64 -25.83 -7.99 -0.97
C PHE A 64 -25.22 -7.11 0.13
N VAL A 65 -24.05 -6.51 -0.06
CA VAL A 65 -23.44 -5.60 0.92
C VAL A 65 -24.27 -4.33 1.12
N LYS A 66 -25.04 -3.93 0.12
CA LYS A 66 -26.00 -2.82 0.23
C LYS A 66 -27.18 -3.13 1.16
N ASP A 67 -27.51 -4.40 1.34
CA ASP A 67 -28.73 -4.82 2.04
C ASP A 67 -28.49 -4.95 3.55
N ILE A 68 -29.48 -4.53 4.34
CA ILE A 68 -29.45 -4.72 5.78
C ILE A 68 -29.71 -6.19 6.10
N THR A 69 -28.82 -6.80 6.86
CA THR A 69 -29.00 -8.18 7.34
C THR A 69 -29.02 -8.25 8.86
N PHE A 70 -29.68 -9.26 9.37
CA PHE A 70 -29.75 -9.54 10.80
C PHE A 70 -29.24 -10.95 11.12
N GLN A 71 -28.54 -11.06 12.23
CA GLN A 71 -28.03 -12.31 12.76
C GLN A 71 -28.70 -12.61 14.10
N ALA A 72 -28.96 -13.88 14.35
CA ALA A 72 -29.44 -14.32 15.65
C ALA A 72 -28.30 -14.34 16.66
N ASN A 73 -28.46 -13.64 17.77
CA ASN A 73 -27.47 -13.59 18.84
C ASN A 73 -28.11 -14.02 20.18
N PRO A 74 -27.47 -14.91 20.95
CA PRO A 74 -27.99 -15.29 22.25
C PRO A 74 -27.95 -14.11 23.23
N PHE A 75 -29.10 -13.78 23.81
CA PHE A 75 -29.21 -12.76 24.84
C PHE A 75 -30.12 -13.27 25.98
N ARG A 76 -29.57 -13.39 27.17
CA ARG A 76 -30.28 -13.88 28.37
C ARG A 76 -31.01 -15.19 28.18
N GLY A 77 -30.45 -16.14 27.43
CA GLY A 77 -31.05 -17.45 27.17
C GLY A 77 -32.11 -17.49 26.07
N ALA A 78 -32.38 -16.36 25.41
CA ALA A 78 -33.23 -16.25 24.23
C ALA A 78 -32.43 -15.80 22.99
N SER A 79 -32.99 -16.01 21.81
CA SER A 79 -32.43 -15.48 20.58
C SER A 79 -32.90 -14.04 20.37
N ALA A 80 -31.97 -13.11 20.18
CA ALA A 80 -32.24 -11.70 19.86
C ALA A 80 -31.62 -11.34 18.50
N PRO A 81 -32.29 -10.52 17.67
CA PRO A 81 -31.68 -10.02 16.42
C PRO A 81 -30.59 -9.02 16.73
N ARG A 82 -29.48 -9.14 16.01
CA ARG A 82 -28.39 -8.17 15.95
C ARG A 82 -28.14 -7.82 14.49
N PHE A 83 -27.70 -6.59 14.20
CA PHE A 83 -27.24 -6.25 12.86
C PHE A 83 -26.08 -7.18 12.46
N GLY A 84 -26.21 -7.83 11.31
CA GLY A 84 -25.14 -8.55 10.63
C GLY A 84 -24.39 -7.57 9.74
N ASN A 85 -25.03 -7.10 8.68
CA ASN A 85 -24.58 -6.05 7.81
C ASN A 85 -25.51 -4.83 7.99
N PRO A 86 -24.99 -3.63 8.30
CA PRO A 86 -25.81 -2.42 8.39
C PRO A 86 -26.45 -2.00 7.06
N GLY A 87 -25.91 -2.49 5.92
CA GLY A 87 -26.35 -2.09 4.60
C GLY A 87 -25.94 -0.65 4.25
N ASN A 88 -25.93 -0.32 2.95
CA ASN A 88 -25.80 1.03 2.45
C ASN A 88 -26.35 1.09 1.01
N GLU A 89 -27.50 1.73 0.84
CA GLU A 89 -28.19 1.84 -0.45
C GLU A 89 -27.48 2.83 -1.39
N GLU A 90 -26.59 3.66 -0.89
CA GLU A 90 -25.84 4.68 -1.66
C GLU A 90 -24.54 4.14 -2.26
N LEU A 91 -24.24 2.84 -2.09
CA LEU A 91 -22.99 2.25 -2.58
C LEU A 91 -22.87 2.37 -4.10
N LYS A 92 -21.68 2.85 -4.50
CA LYS A 92 -21.26 2.98 -5.90
C LYS A 92 -20.06 2.08 -6.17
N PRO A 93 -19.78 1.75 -7.45
CA PRO A 93 -18.52 1.13 -7.80
C PRO A 93 -17.34 2.07 -7.52
N GLU A 94 -16.29 1.54 -6.93
CA GLU A 94 -14.99 2.20 -6.89
C GLU A 94 -14.46 2.39 -8.31
N ARG A 95 -13.84 3.53 -8.59
CA ARG A 95 -13.28 3.85 -9.90
C ARG A 95 -11.81 4.18 -9.79
N THR A 96 -11.01 3.45 -10.53
CA THR A 96 -9.56 3.71 -10.63
C THR A 96 -9.21 4.18 -12.02
N SER A 97 -8.52 5.30 -12.12
CA SER A 97 -7.98 5.89 -13.34
C SER A 97 -6.46 5.81 -13.28
N THR A 98 -5.85 5.23 -14.30
CA THR A 98 -4.40 5.04 -14.37
C THR A 98 -3.83 5.72 -15.61
N TRP A 99 -2.81 6.55 -15.43
CA TRP A 99 -1.93 7.04 -16.48
C TRP A 99 -0.59 6.33 -16.42
N GLU A 100 -0.08 5.94 -17.56
CA GLU A 100 1.24 5.32 -17.68
C GLU A 100 2.02 5.97 -18.80
N PHE A 101 3.31 6.24 -18.54
CA PHE A 101 4.27 6.74 -19.51
C PHE A 101 5.50 5.84 -19.47
N GLY A 102 5.85 5.26 -20.62
CA GLY A 102 6.93 4.30 -20.71
C GLY A 102 7.93 4.63 -21.80
N LEU A 103 9.16 4.23 -21.54
CA LEU A 103 10.26 4.27 -22.50
C LEU A 103 10.91 2.88 -22.52
N ASP A 104 10.95 2.26 -23.70
CA ASP A 104 11.66 1.00 -23.93
C ASP A 104 12.84 1.27 -24.84
N GLY A 105 13.99 0.71 -24.51
CA GLY A 105 15.21 0.85 -25.29
C GLY A 105 15.99 -0.45 -25.43
N ALA A 106 16.65 -0.61 -26.56
CA ALA A 106 17.63 -1.67 -26.76
C ALA A 106 18.95 -1.06 -27.26
N VAL A 107 20.03 -1.41 -26.60
CA VAL A 107 21.38 -0.90 -26.91
C VAL A 107 22.40 -2.03 -27.07
N LEU A 108 23.59 -1.69 -27.53
CA LEU A 108 24.69 -2.65 -27.72
C LEU A 108 24.32 -3.81 -28.66
N SER A 109 23.81 -3.48 -29.82
CA SER A 109 23.29 -4.47 -30.80
C SER A 109 22.20 -5.35 -30.18
N SER A 110 21.28 -4.72 -29.47
CA SER A 110 20.16 -5.34 -28.75
C SER A 110 20.59 -6.40 -27.70
N ARG A 111 21.82 -6.26 -27.17
CA ARG A 111 22.30 -7.13 -26.09
C ARG A 111 21.78 -6.68 -24.72
N LEU A 112 21.47 -5.41 -24.57
CA LEU A 112 20.87 -4.85 -23.36
C LEU A 112 19.55 -4.19 -23.74
N GLY A 113 18.46 -4.71 -23.22
CA GLY A 113 17.14 -4.09 -23.23
C GLY A 113 16.88 -3.42 -21.89
N VAL A 114 16.31 -2.22 -21.90
CA VAL A 114 15.93 -1.45 -20.71
C VAL A 114 14.50 -0.93 -20.89
N GLY A 115 13.76 -0.88 -19.81
CA GLY A 115 12.43 -0.29 -19.76
C GLY A 115 12.28 0.59 -18.53
N VAL A 116 11.65 1.73 -18.70
CA VAL A 116 11.26 2.63 -17.62
C VAL A 116 9.78 2.93 -17.78
N THR A 117 9.00 2.80 -16.72
CA THR A 117 7.60 3.21 -16.71
C THR A 117 7.36 4.10 -15.48
N TYR A 118 6.75 5.25 -15.70
CA TYR A 118 6.14 6.07 -14.66
C TYR A 118 4.64 5.84 -14.73
N TYR A 119 4.00 5.68 -13.58
CA TYR A 119 2.55 5.60 -13.49
C TYR A 119 2.00 6.50 -12.38
N GLU A 120 0.78 6.93 -12.60
CA GLU A 120 -0.04 7.65 -11.64
C GLU A 120 -1.46 7.06 -11.69
N GLU A 121 -1.92 6.64 -10.55
CA GLU A 121 -3.21 6.00 -10.38
C GLU A 121 -4.02 6.72 -9.31
N THR A 122 -5.24 7.12 -9.65
CA THR A 122 -6.18 7.74 -8.73
C THR A 122 -7.41 6.84 -8.61
N THR A 123 -7.69 6.41 -7.40
CA THR A 123 -8.90 5.67 -7.05
C THR A 123 -9.87 6.60 -6.33
N THR A 124 -11.04 6.79 -6.90
CA THR A 124 -12.13 7.57 -6.32
C THR A 124 -13.27 6.66 -5.87
N ASP A 125 -14.10 7.15 -4.96
CA ASP A 125 -15.18 6.36 -4.35
C ASP A 125 -14.68 5.02 -3.75
N ALA A 126 -13.50 5.03 -3.10
CA ALA A 126 -12.90 3.82 -2.53
C ALA A 126 -13.86 3.14 -1.56
N LEU A 127 -14.01 1.82 -1.74
CA LEU A 127 -14.91 0.99 -0.92
C LEU A 127 -14.21 0.55 0.36
N VAL A 128 -14.58 1.14 1.48
CA VAL A 128 -13.96 0.88 2.78
C VAL A 128 -15.01 0.59 3.84
N GLU A 129 -14.68 -0.33 4.74
CA GLU A 129 -15.48 -0.59 5.94
C GLU A 129 -15.15 0.44 7.03
N ILE A 130 -16.14 1.22 7.42
CA ILE A 130 -16.01 2.24 8.45
C ILE A 130 -16.80 1.83 9.68
N PRO A 131 -16.22 1.95 10.89
CA PRO A 131 -16.98 1.71 12.11
C PRO A 131 -18.08 2.77 12.29
N GLU A 132 -19.31 2.30 12.48
CA GLU A 132 -20.44 3.15 12.85
C GLU A 132 -20.33 3.57 14.32
N GLN A 133 -21.04 4.65 14.68
CA GLN A 133 -21.11 5.07 16.08
C GLN A 133 -21.66 3.94 16.96
N PRO A 134 -20.99 3.60 18.07
CA PRO A 134 -21.43 2.51 18.96
C PRO A 134 -22.89 2.63 19.45
N SER A 135 -23.40 3.86 19.57
CA SER A 135 -24.78 4.14 19.97
C SER A 135 -25.83 3.61 18.99
N THR A 136 -25.46 3.37 17.73
CA THR A 136 -26.38 2.82 16.72
C THR A 136 -26.58 1.33 16.85
N GLY A 137 -25.73 0.61 17.60
CA GLY A 137 -25.69 -0.84 17.65
C GLY A 137 -25.26 -1.52 16.35
N ARG A 138 -24.82 -0.72 15.37
CA ARG A 138 -24.29 -1.19 14.09
C ARG A 138 -22.79 -1.42 14.22
N GLY A 139 -22.24 -2.35 13.42
CA GLY A 139 -20.82 -2.62 13.37
C GLY A 139 -20.09 -1.79 12.31
N LEU A 140 -19.34 -2.46 11.45
CA LEU A 140 -18.70 -1.86 10.28
C LEU A 140 -19.74 -1.70 9.16
N GLN A 141 -19.69 -0.61 8.44
CA GLN A 141 -20.53 -0.33 7.26
C GLN A 141 -19.62 -0.02 6.06
N PHE A 142 -19.92 -0.63 4.92
CA PHE A 142 -19.26 -0.24 3.67
C PHE A 142 -19.75 1.13 3.23
N ARG A 143 -18.79 2.00 2.91
CA ARG A 143 -19.03 3.32 2.32
C ARG A 143 -18.04 3.59 1.19
N ASN A 144 -18.48 4.35 0.22
CA ASN A 144 -17.57 4.96 -0.72
C ASN A 144 -17.00 6.19 -0.06
N ILE A 145 -15.69 6.17 0.21
CA ILE A 145 -15.02 7.30 0.83
C ILE A 145 -13.81 7.70 0.02
N GLY A 146 -13.70 8.97 -0.17
CA GLY A 146 -12.48 9.66 -0.51
C GLY A 146 -11.77 9.24 -1.77
N GLU A 147 -10.51 9.57 -1.77
CA GLU A 147 -9.62 9.38 -2.89
C GLU A 147 -8.28 8.83 -2.41
N LEU A 148 -7.73 7.92 -3.20
CA LEU A 148 -6.43 7.29 -2.96
C LEU A 148 -5.57 7.47 -4.20
N GLU A 149 -4.37 8.01 -4.02
CA GLU A 149 -3.39 8.14 -5.09
C GLU A 149 -2.24 7.14 -4.90
N ASN A 150 -1.84 6.53 -6.01
CA ASN A 150 -0.62 5.76 -6.13
C ASN A 150 0.22 6.34 -7.26
N GLN A 151 1.49 6.56 -7.05
CA GLN A 151 2.43 6.93 -8.09
C GLN A 151 3.72 6.15 -7.95
N GLY A 152 4.34 5.82 -9.08
CA GLY A 152 5.55 5.03 -9.00
C GLY A 152 6.37 5.00 -10.27
N ILE A 153 7.55 4.43 -10.12
CA ILE A 153 8.50 4.21 -11.20
C ILE A 153 8.86 2.72 -11.22
N GLU A 154 8.79 2.13 -12.39
CA GLU A 154 9.24 0.78 -12.63
C GLU A 154 10.42 0.78 -13.61
N LEU A 155 11.47 0.07 -13.25
CA LEU A 155 12.64 -0.15 -14.09
C LEU A 155 12.75 -1.64 -14.42
N SER A 156 13.11 -1.94 -15.65
CA SER A 156 13.44 -3.31 -16.06
C SER A 156 14.70 -3.31 -16.92
N ALA A 157 15.51 -4.33 -16.78
CA ALA A 157 16.70 -4.52 -17.62
C ALA A 157 16.89 -6.01 -17.91
N ASN A 158 17.25 -6.32 -19.16
CA ASN A 158 17.57 -7.67 -19.60
C ASN A 158 18.82 -7.63 -20.47
N ALA A 159 19.85 -8.37 -20.06
CA ALA A 159 21.14 -8.38 -20.74
C ALA A 159 21.54 -9.79 -21.20
N ARG A 160 22.00 -9.87 -22.43
CA ARG A 160 22.74 -11.04 -22.95
C ARG A 160 24.23 -10.83 -22.68
N ILE A 161 24.71 -11.35 -21.55
CA ILE A 161 26.09 -11.15 -21.09
C ILE A 161 27.06 -11.90 -22.00
N LEU A 162 26.79 -13.18 -22.26
CA LEU A 162 27.60 -14.03 -23.13
C LEU A 162 26.71 -14.81 -24.09
N THR A 163 27.18 -14.93 -25.34
CA THR A 163 26.58 -15.79 -26.36
C THR A 163 27.72 -16.45 -27.14
N LEU A 164 28.23 -17.53 -26.60
CA LEU A 164 29.25 -18.38 -27.20
C LEU A 164 28.63 -19.70 -27.61
N ARG A 165 29.39 -20.53 -28.36
CA ARG A 165 28.91 -21.83 -28.81
C ARG A 165 28.44 -22.73 -27.65
N ASP A 166 29.24 -22.76 -26.57
CA ASP A 166 29.04 -23.68 -25.46
C ASP A 166 28.62 -22.98 -24.17
N VAL A 167 28.48 -21.63 -24.18
CA VAL A 167 28.04 -20.85 -23.03
C VAL A 167 27.08 -19.76 -23.49
N ARG A 168 25.88 -19.78 -22.91
CA ARG A 168 24.92 -18.67 -23.05
C ARG A 168 24.57 -18.17 -21.67
N TRP A 169 24.77 -16.89 -21.42
CA TRP A 169 24.46 -16.26 -20.14
C TRP A 169 23.57 -15.04 -20.33
N THR A 170 22.42 -15.04 -19.65
CA THR A 170 21.49 -13.91 -19.59
C THR A 170 21.31 -13.48 -18.14
N LEU A 171 21.19 -12.18 -17.96
CA LEU A 171 20.89 -11.53 -16.67
C LEU A 171 19.71 -10.61 -16.87
N GLY A 172 18.74 -10.67 -15.97
CA GLY A 172 17.58 -9.79 -15.93
C GLY A 172 17.41 -9.19 -14.54
N GLY A 173 16.70 -8.10 -14.46
CA GLY A 173 16.33 -7.49 -13.20
C GLY A 173 15.17 -6.52 -13.38
N SER A 174 14.47 -6.29 -12.28
CA SER A 174 13.43 -5.27 -12.17
C SER A 174 13.56 -4.56 -10.83
N TRP A 175 13.14 -3.31 -10.80
CA TRP A 175 13.00 -2.52 -9.60
C TRP A 175 11.78 -1.64 -9.74
N GLY A 176 11.00 -1.53 -8.67
CA GLY A 176 9.84 -0.67 -8.59
C GLY A 176 9.85 0.15 -7.31
N TRP A 177 9.44 1.39 -7.43
CA TRP A 177 9.17 2.27 -6.32
C TRP A 177 7.73 2.76 -6.41
N ASN A 178 7.03 2.75 -5.27
CA ASN A 178 5.64 3.20 -5.16
C ASN A 178 5.48 4.13 -3.97
N LYS A 179 4.75 5.23 -4.16
CA LYS A 179 4.21 6.09 -3.12
C LYS A 179 2.69 5.98 -3.17
N ASN A 180 2.10 5.72 -2.02
CA ASN A 180 0.66 5.69 -1.81
C ASN A 180 0.26 6.82 -0.86
N GLU A 181 -0.89 7.46 -1.11
CA GLU A 181 -1.41 8.52 -0.25
C GLU A 181 -2.94 8.55 -0.29
N VAL A 182 -3.56 8.69 0.86
CA VAL A 182 -4.99 8.97 1.00
C VAL A 182 -5.17 10.48 0.87
N THR A 183 -5.68 10.95 -0.26
CA THR A 183 -5.77 12.37 -0.58
C THR A 183 -7.06 13.01 -0.09
N ASP A 184 -8.13 12.23 0.03
CA ASP A 184 -9.42 12.68 0.56
C ASP A 184 -10.08 11.55 1.36
N MET A 185 -10.65 11.87 2.49
CA MET A 185 -11.43 10.96 3.34
C MET A 185 -12.95 11.14 3.19
N GLY A 186 -13.40 11.97 2.24
CA GLY A 186 -14.85 12.26 2.06
C GLY A 186 -15.53 12.80 3.31
N GLY A 187 -14.78 13.48 4.18
CA GLY A 187 -15.28 14.00 5.46
C GLY A 187 -15.40 12.94 6.56
N ALA A 188 -14.97 11.70 6.33
CA ALA A 188 -14.90 10.69 7.38
C ALA A 188 -13.73 10.99 8.34
N ALA A 189 -13.92 10.70 9.63
CA ALA A 189 -12.81 10.74 10.58
C ALA A 189 -11.84 9.59 10.30
N ASP A 190 -10.57 9.76 10.67
CA ASP A 190 -9.59 8.71 10.60
C ASP A 190 -10.01 7.45 11.39
N PHE A 191 -9.72 6.27 10.86
CA PHE A 191 -10.16 5.01 11.46
C PHE A 191 -9.09 3.93 11.42
N ASN A 192 -9.23 2.96 12.31
CA ASN A 192 -8.31 1.83 12.43
C ASN A 192 -8.68 0.72 11.45
N THR A 193 -7.73 0.25 10.65
CA THR A 193 -7.88 -0.87 9.72
C THR A 193 -7.18 -2.15 10.18
N GLY A 194 -6.35 -2.05 11.21
CA GLY A 194 -5.59 -3.20 11.70
C GLY A 194 -4.66 -2.85 12.84
N GLY A 195 -3.82 -3.80 13.21
CA GLY A 195 -2.93 -3.68 14.35
C GLY A 195 -3.65 -3.87 15.69
N SER A 196 -3.03 -3.38 16.74
CA SER A 196 -3.60 -3.42 18.10
C SER A 196 -4.25 -2.10 18.46
N SER A 197 -5.46 -2.14 18.96
CA SER A 197 -6.16 -0.96 19.46
C SER A 197 -5.46 -0.25 20.64
N VAL A 198 -4.49 -0.92 21.28
CA VAL A 198 -3.82 -0.44 22.49
C VAL A 198 -2.31 -0.22 22.32
N ARG A 199 -1.68 -0.63 21.21
CA ARG A 199 -0.20 -0.61 21.09
C ARG A 199 0.31 0.07 19.83
N ALA A 200 -0.12 -0.41 18.68
CA ALA A 200 0.18 0.19 17.40
C ALA A 200 -1.01 -0.03 16.47
N GLN A 201 -1.54 1.02 15.92
CA GLN A 201 -2.71 0.99 15.06
C GLN A 201 -2.28 1.24 13.61
N GLN A 202 -2.84 0.46 12.71
CA GLN A 202 -2.81 0.80 11.29
C GLN A 202 -4.03 1.65 10.99
N ARG A 203 -3.82 2.86 10.49
CA ARG A 203 -4.89 3.81 10.30
C ARG A 203 -4.99 4.26 8.85
N VAL A 204 -6.19 4.66 8.48
CA VAL A 204 -6.44 5.45 7.29
C VAL A 204 -6.69 6.88 7.75
N THR A 205 -5.90 7.80 7.25
CA THR A 205 -5.99 9.23 7.55
C THR A 205 -5.53 10.05 6.34
N GLU A 206 -6.13 11.20 6.15
CA GLU A 206 -5.84 12.09 5.03
C GLU A 206 -4.39 12.60 5.07
N GLY A 207 -3.76 12.70 3.90
CA GLY A 207 -2.37 13.14 3.74
C GLY A 207 -1.31 12.11 4.15
N LYS A 208 -1.68 10.86 4.38
CA LYS A 208 -0.78 9.77 4.79
C LYS A 208 -0.95 8.53 3.92
N PRO A 209 0.08 7.65 3.88
CA PRO A 209 -0.07 6.36 3.25
C PRO A 209 -1.20 5.53 3.89
N ILE A 210 -1.88 4.73 3.09
CA ILE A 210 -2.91 3.83 3.60
C ILE A 210 -2.29 2.82 4.59
N GLY A 211 -2.96 2.61 5.72
CA GLY A 211 -2.45 1.72 6.77
C GLY A 211 -1.23 2.29 7.51
N VAL A 212 -1.05 3.59 7.51
CA VAL A 212 0.03 4.27 8.25
C VAL A 212 0.03 3.85 9.72
N TRP A 213 1.20 3.63 10.28
CA TRP A 213 1.33 3.27 11.68
C TRP A 213 1.12 4.49 12.58
N ARG A 214 0.25 4.32 13.57
CA ARG A 214 0.11 5.21 14.72
C ARG A 214 0.54 4.44 15.97
N PRO A 215 1.78 4.57 16.40
CA PRO A 215 2.24 4.00 17.66
C PRO A 215 1.41 4.59 18.81
N THR A 216 1.20 3.80 19.85
CA THR A 216 0.50 4.27 21.05
C THR A 216 1.47 4.79 22.12
N THR A 217 2.75 4.94 21.78
CA THR A 217 3.70 5.63 22.64
C THR A 217 3.48 7.15 22.46
N PRO A 218 2.95 7.83 23.45
CA PRO A 218 2.79 9.26 23.38
C PRO A 218 4.15 9.93 23.37
N PHE A 219 4.20 11.12 22.83
CA PHE A 219 5.32 12.03 22.93
C PHE A 219 4.78 13.30 23.58
N ASP A 220 5.23 13.60 24.77
CA ASP A 220 4.87 14.85 25.47
C ASP A 220 5.40 16.03 24.65
N SER A 221 4.55 16.55 23.78
CA SER A 221 4.90 17.59 22.82
C SER A 221 4.77 18.99 23.41
N ASN A 222 4.02 19.14 24.49
CA ASN A 222 3.76 20.41 25.18
C ASN A 222 4.57 20.56 26.48
N GLY A 223 5.21 19.47 26.94
CA GLY A 223 6.08 19.47 28.13
C GLY A 223 5.31 19.54 29.44
N ASP A 224 4.02 19.19 29.48
CA ASP A 224 3.21 19.24 30.67
C ASP A 224 3.27 17.97 31.54
N GLY A 225 3.97 16.94 31.08
CA GLY A 225 4.11 15.64 31.75
C GLY A 225 2.86 14.76 31.68
N LEU A 226 1.85 15.18 30.93
CA LEU A 226 0.63 14.41 30.68
C LEU A 226 0.59 14.02 29.19
N PHE A 227 -0.09 12.93 28.89
CA PHE A 227 -0.22 12.45 27.51
C PHE A 227 -1.68 12.51 27.09
N ASP A 228 -2.00 13.33 26.12
CA ASP A 228 -3.32 13.42 25.54
C ASP A 228 -3.37 12.88 24.09
N ASP A 229 -4.57 12.80 23.51
CA ASP A 229 -4.76 12.25 22.17
C ASP A 229 -4.05 13.08 21.07
N SER A 230 -3.74 14.35 21.30
CA SER A 230 -3.03 15.21 20.35
C SER A 230 -1.54 14.87 20.25
N GLU A 231 -1.01 14.16 21.23
CA GLU A 231 0.40 13.80 21.33
C GLU A 231 0.74 12.44 20.71
N PHE A 232 -0.26 11.72 20.26
CA PHE A 232 -0.05 10.54 19.44
C PHE A 232 0.26 10.92 17.99
N ARG A 233 1.48 10.67 17.57
CA ARG A 233 1.93 10.98 16.21
C ARG A 233 1.69 9.84 15.25
N PHE A 234 1.32 10.18 14.04
CA PHE A 234 1.43 9.26 12.91
C PHE A 234 2.89 9.20 12.47
N THR A 235 3.38 8.01 12.20
CA THR A 235 4.60 7.85 11.41
C THR A 235 4.26 8.07 9.92
N ASP A 236 5.27 8.09 9.05
CA ASP A 236 5.04 7.97 7.61
C ASP A 236 5.24 6.51 7.16
N ASP A 237 5.46 5.62 8.12
CA ASP A 237 5.71 4.21 7.90
C ASP A 237 4.42 3.42 7.67
N THR A 238 4.48 2.44 6.79
CA THR A 238 3.37 1.56 6.40
C THR A 238 3.83 0.10 6.43
N PRO A 239 2.93 -0.86 6.63
CA PRO A 239 3.25 -2.28 6.50
C PRO A 239 3.51 -2.71 5.05
N TYR A 240 3.30 -1.83 4.08
CA TYR A 240 3.47 -2.13 2.67
C TYR A 240 4.84 -1.70 2.17
N PRO A 241 5.55 -2.54 1.42
CA PRO A 241 6.83 -2.16 0.83
C PRO A 241 6.67 -0.97 -0.12
N THR A 242 7.57 0.01 -0.01
CA THR A 242 7.65 1.12 -0.95
C THR A 242 8.61 0.83 -2.10
N GLN A 243 9.46 -0.17 -1.96
CA GLN A 243 10.36 -0.61 -3.02
C GLN A 243 10.36 -2.13 -3.11
N THR A 244 10.34 -2.62 -4.35
CA THR A 244 10.45 -4.05 -4.66
C THR A 244 11.46 -4.23 -5.79
N GLY A 245 12.08 -5.39 -5.85
CA GLY A 245 12.95 -5.68 -6.96
C GLY A 245 13.24 -7.16 -7.12
N SER A 246 13.80 -7.50 -8.27
CA SER A 246 14.24 -8.85 -8.57
C SER A 246 15.50 -8.85 -9.42
N ILE A 247 16.32 -9.88 -9.24
CA ILE A 247 17.42 -10.21 -10.15
C ILE A 247 17.28 -11.66 -10.53
N ASN A 248 17.36 -11.94 -11.81
CA ASN A 248 17.35 -13.30 -12.32
C ASN A 248 18.52 -13.54 -13.27
N THR A 249 19.05 -14.75 -13.24
CA THR A 249 20.13 -15.17 -14.13
C THR A 249 19.86 -16.54 -14.73
N SER A 250 20.29 -16.75 -15.94
CA SER A 250 20.20 -18.03 -16.63
C SER A 250 21.49 -18.31 -17.40
N ILE A 251 22.15 -19.42 -17.08
CA ILE A 251 23.37 -19.87 -17.73
C ILE A 251 23.12 -21.23 -18.36
N THR A 252 23.30 -21.32 -19.67
CA THR A 252 23.27 -22.62 -20.38
C THR A 252 24.71 -22.99 -20.75
N LEU A 253 25.14 -24.19 -20.30
CA LEU A 253 26.47 -24.72 -20.57
C LEU A 253 26.33 -25.97 -21.50
N PHE A 254 27.25 -26.08 -22.49
CA PHE A 254 27.32 -27.21 -23.39
C PHE A 254 25.99 -27.57 -24.05
N GLN A 255 25.08 -26.58 -24.18
CA GLN A 255 23.72 -26.70 -24.76
C GLN A 255 22.76 -27.61 -23.94
N ASN A 256 23.21 -28.30 -22.92
CA ASN A 256 22.47 -29.33 -22.19
C ASN A 256 22.31 -29.04 -20.69
N VAL A 257 23.15 -28.22 -20.09
CA VAL A 257 23.09 -27.88 -18.64
C VAL A 257 22.54 -26.47 -18.47
N LEU A 258 21.41 -26.36 -17.82
CA LEU A 258 20.76 -25.08 -17.52
C LEU A 258 20.81 -24.79 -16.03
N ILE A 259 21.45 -23.67 -15.67
CA ILE A 259 21.50 -23.14 -14.30
C ILE A 259 20.67 -21.87 -14.27
N ARG A 260 19.77 -21.75 -13.30
CA ARG A 260 18.96 -20.54 -13.07
C ARG A 260 19.08 -20.09 -11.64
N GLY A 261 19.11 -18.78 -11.43
CA GLY A 261 19.04 -18.13 -10.14
C GLY A 261 18.02 -17.00 -10.17
N LEU A 262 17.33 -16.81 -9.06
CA LEU A 262 16.38 -15.72 -8.81
C LEU A 262 16.59 -15.23 -7.38
N ALA A 263 16.59 -13.92 -7.22
CA ALA A 263 16.52 -13.26 -5.94
C ALA A 263 15.51 -12.11 -6.03
N ASP A 264 14.59 -12.07 -5.07
CA ASP A 264 13.60 -11.02 -4.93
C ASP A 264 13.80 -10.32 -3.60
N TRP A 265 13.49 -9.04 -3.54
CA TRP A 265 13.50 -8.26 -2.30
C TRP A 265 12.34 -7.26 -2.28
N ALA A 266 11.97 -6.90 -1.05
CA ALA A 266 11.02 -5.83 -0.78
C ALA A 266 11.55 -5.03 0.42
N THR A 267 11.51 -3.71 0.36
CA THR A 267 11.99 -2.82 1.40
C THR A 267 11.06 -1.64 1.62
N GLY A 268 11.26 -0.92 2.72
CA GLY A 268 10.44 0.25 3.07
C GLY A 268 9.14 -0.09 3.80
N ALA A 269 8.89 -1.38 4.08
CA ALA A 269 7.81 -1.77 4.98
C ALA A 269 8.28 -1.71 6.44
N ARG A 270 7.36 -1.35 7.33
CA ARG A 270 7.56 -1.43 8.78
C ARG A 270 6.56 -2.43 9.37
N VAL A 271 7.04 -3.32 10.20
CA VAL A 271 6.21 -4.36 10.82
C VAL A 271 6.29 -4.23 12.33
N PHE A 272 5.15 -4.30 13.00
CA PHE A 272 5.13 -4.35 14.46
C PHE A 272 5.48 -5.76 14.94
N ASP A 273 6.56 -5.89 15.71
CA ASP A 273 6.99 -7.18 16.26
C ASP A 273 6.23 -7.53 17.54
N TRP A 274 5.14 -8.23 17.34
CA TRP A 274 4.33 -8.78 18.44
C TRP A 274 5.10 -9.78 19.31
N GLY A 275 6.01 -10.56 18.72
CA GLY A 275 6.79 -11.57 19.44
C GLY A 275 7.68 -10.92 20.48
N SER A 276 8.47 -9.96 20.07
CA SER A 276 9.34 -9.19 20.96
C SER A 276 8.57 -8.37 21.98
N HIS A 277 7.42 -7.77 21.55
CA HIS A 277 6.54 -7.06 22.45
C HIS A 277 6.04 -7.95 23.61
N TRP A 278 5.47 -9.12 23.29
CA TRP A 278 4.97 -10.04 24.30
C TRP A 278 6.08 -10.66 25.13
N ALA A 279 7.24 -10.96 24.56
CA ALA A 279 8.38 -11.46 25.29
C ALA A 279 8.89 -10.43 26.31
N SER A 280 8.96 -9.15 25.93
CA SER A 280 9.31 -8.05 26.82
C SER A 280 8.26 -7.82 27.91
N PHE A 281 6.97 -7.80 27.53
CA PHE A 281 5.86 -7.63 28.46
C PHE A 281 5.82 -8.74 29.54
N ASN A 282 6.16 -9.97 29.20
CA ASN A 282 6.23 -11.09 30.12
C ASN A 282 7.61 -11.25 30.79
N GLY A 283 8.53 -10.32 30.60
CA GLY A 283 9.87 -10.37 31.21
C GLY A 283 10.78 -11.47 30.68
N LEU A 284 10.46 -12.06 29.53
CA LEU A 284 11.23 -13.16 28.93
C LEU A 284 12.52 -12.67 28.24
N VAL A 285 12.53 -11.43 27.78
CA VAL A 285 13.69 -10.75 27.21
C VAL A 285 13.81 -9.36 27.82
N ARG A 286 15.03 -8.88 28.00
CA ARG A 286 15.26 -7.45 28.25
C ARG A 286 15.18 -6.73 26.92
N ALA A 287 14.04 -6.12 26.60
CA ALA A 287 14.03 -5.10 25.55
C ALA A 287 14.96 -3.97 26.00
N PRO A 288 15.78 -3.41 25.10
CA PRO A 288 16.45 -2.16 25.38
C PRO A 288 15.36 -1.14 25.70
N ARG A 289 15.33 -0.66 26.94
CA ARG A 289 14.42 0.41 27.33
C ARG A 289 14.99 1.70 26.74
N PRO A 290 14.25 2.41 25.89
CA PRO A 290 14.71 3.71 25.41
C PRO A 290 14.86 4.67 26.61
N VAL A 291 15.88 5.51 26.54
CA VAL A 291 16.09 6.62 27.44
C VAL A 291 14.98 7.65 27.22
N LYS A 292 14.46 8.21 28.29
CA LYS A 292 13.58 9.38 28.22
C LYS A 292 14.40 10.61 27.86
N TYR A 293 13.86 11.45 26.98
CA TYR A 293 14.46 12.72 26.59
C TYR A 293 13.46 13.84 26.79
N ASP A 294 13.96 15.01 27.21
CA ASP A 294 13.19 16.24 27.24
C ASP A 294 12.95 16.80 25.81
N LEU A 295 12.22 17.92 25.71
CA LEU A 295 11.91 18.57 24.45
C LEU A 295 13.14 19.11 23.70
N ASP A 296 14.23 19.37 24.44
CA ASP A 296 15.50 19.85 23.90
C ASP A 296 16.42 18.69 23.48
N GLY A 297 15.99 17.43 23.72
CA GLY A 297 16.74 16.23 23.38
C GLY A 297 17.78 15.83 24.42
N ASN A 298 17.68 16.35 25.66
CA ASN A 298 18.55 15.92 26.75
C ASN A 298 17.95 14.72 27.48
N PRO A 299 18.77 13.76 27.93
CA PRO A 299 18.29 12.65 28.76
C PRO A 299 17.68 13.18 30.07
N ILE A 300 16.53 12.66 30.43
CA ILE A 300 15.84 13.00 31.67
C ILE A 300 16.36 12.14 32.80
N ASP A 301 16.59 12.75 33.97
CA ASP A 301 16.93 12.13 35.25
C ASP A 301 15.98 12.74 36.29
N GLU A 302 14.79 12.15 36.44
CA GLU A 302 13.73 12.68 37.34
C GLU A 302 14.00 12.37 38.81
N ASP A 303 14.71 11.25 39.09
CA ASP A 303 14.98 10.84 40.45
C ASP A 303 16.33 11.34 40.98
N GLY A 304 17.17 11.93 40.14
CA GLY A 304 18.42 12.60 40.52
C GLY A 304 19.53 11.61 40.90
N ASP A 305 19.48 10.37 40.40
CA ASP A 305 20.49 9.35 40.71
C ASP A 305 21.74 9.45 39.80
N GLY A 306 21.72 10.34 38.80
CA GLY A 306 22.79 10.59 37.85
C GLY A 306 22.77 9.65 36.65
N GLU A 307 21.79 8.76 36.54
CA GLU A 307 21.53 7.94 35.38
C GLU A 307 20.29 8.45 34.65
N SER A 308 20.26 8.24 33.34
CA SER A 308 19.11 8.66 32.55
C SER A 308 17.93 7.74 32.79
N ASP A 309 16.76 8.31 33.03
CA ASP A 309 15.52 7.57 33.17
C ASP A 309 15.18 6.78 31.91
N LEU A 310 14.70 5.59 32.12
CA LEU A 310 14.25 4.71 31.04
C LEU A 310 12.73 4.61 31.07
N PHE A 311 12.12 4.57 29.91
CA PHE A 311 10.70 4.22 29.82
C PHE A 311 10.43 2.90 30.55
N SER A 312 9.30 2.77 31.20
CA SER A 312 8.89 1.52 31.82
C SER A 312 8.85 0.40 30.77
N THR A 313 8.97 -0.86 31.23
CA THR A 313 8.89 -2.01 30.30
C THR A 313 7.56 -2.06 29.51
N THR A 314 6.50 -1.51 30.10
CA THR A 314 5.18 -1.41 29.45
C THR A 314 5.17 -0.35 28.35
N GLU A 315 5.81 0.78 28.59
CA GLU A 315 5.95 1.88 27.63
C GLU A 315 6.93 1.52 26.51
N ALA A 316 8.09 0.93 26.85
CA ALA A 316 9.09 0.49 25.86
C ALA A 316 8.54 -0.57 24.90
N GLY A 317 7.69 -1.48 25.39
CA GLY A 317 7.06 -2.49 24.55
C GLY A 317 6.09 -1.91 23.49
N SER A 318 5.68 -0.65 23.63
CA SER A 318 4.82 0.02 22.66
C SER A 318 5.60 0.67 21.50
N ALA A 319 6.89 0.89 21.68
CA ALA A 319 7.75 1.65 20.75
C ALA A 319 8.54 0.77 19.76
N LEU A 320 8.46 -0.55 19.85
CA LEU A 320 9.20 -1.47 18.98
C LEU A 320 8.53 -1.59 17.61
N LEU A 321 8.79 -0.62 16.74
CA LEU A 321 8.67 -0.76 15.29
C LEU A 321 10.06 -1.16 14.79
N LEU A 322 10.18 -2.36 14.23
CA LEU A 322 11.43 -2.82 13.66
C LEU A 322 11.52 -2.47 12.19
N ASP A 323 12.71 -2.08 11.76
CA ASP A 323 13.07 -1.99 10.36
C ASP A 323 13.03 -3.40 9.75
N GLY A 324 12.15 -3.61 8.76
CA GLY A 324 12.06 -4.85 7.98
C GLY A 324 13.08 -4.89 6.85
#